data_1496564caaeeeec16b43601097dbc86b
#
_entry.id   1496564caaeeeec16b43601097dbc86b
#
_cell.length_a   1.000
_cell.length_b   1.000
_cell.length_c   1.000
_cell.angle_alpha   90.00
_cell.angle_beta   90.00
_cell.angle_gamma   90.00
#
_symmetry.space_group_name_H-M   'P 1'
#
loop_
_entity.id
_entity.type
_entity.pdbx_description
1 polymer ?
#
loop_
_entity_poly.entity_id
_entity_poly.type
_entity_poly.pdbx_seq_one_letter_code
_entity_poly.pdbx_strand_id
1 'polypeptide(L)'
;NGISGDFDMIFSCPPYADLEVYSNDPRDISNMDYAQFIEAYKRIIKQSCSRLKNNRFAVFVVGDIRDKKGIYRNFVSHTIEAFTGCGLHYYNSLILVNQITSLAIRVRRQFNGTRKVGKVHQNVLVFCKGSVEETIDSFEELQVKKALEIFNKSRENSNLHDDVLVFYKGDPKNIKEDFGELHISDELPQ
;
A
#
# COMPACT_ATOMS: atom_id res chain seq x y z
N ASN A 1 -8.26 -23.06 8.27
CA ASN A 1 -7.30 -22.76 9.32
C ASN A 1 -7.30 -21.25 9.53
N GLY A 2 -8.04 -20.76 10.55
CA GLY A 2 -8.08 -19.34 10.88
C GLY A 2 -6.76 -18.91 11.50
N ILE A 3 -6.21 -17.78 11.03
CA ILE A 3 -5.09 -17.12 11.68
C ILE A 3 -5.56 -16.65 13.06
N SER A 4 -4.87 -17.03 14.14
CA SER A 4 -5.22 -16.66 15.52
C SER A 4 -4.27 -15.57 16.05
N GLY A 5 -4.76 -14.71 16.95
CA GLY A 5 -3.99 -13.64 17.58
C GLY A 5 -4.22 -12.26 16.98
N ASP A 6 -3.67 -11.25 17.64
CA ASP A 6 -3.69 -9.85 17.20
C ASP A 6 -2.35 -9.51 16.55
N PHE A 7 -2.39 -8.58 15.60
CA PHE A 7 -1.26 -8.22 14.76
C PHE A 7 -0.77 -6.81 15.05
N ASP A 8 0.52 -6.61 14.84
CA ASP A 8 1.17 -5.30 15.00
C ASP A 8 1.09 -4.42 13.76
N MET A 9 0.78 -5.01 12.59
CA MET A 9 0.66 -4.28 11.34
C MET A 9 -0.24 -5.01 10.35
N ILE A 10 -0.98 -4.26 9.56
CA ILE A 10 -1.63 -4.72 8.33
C ILE A 10 -0.93 -4.04 7.16
N PHE A 11 -0.43 -4.84 6.20
CA PHE A 11 0.10 -4.34 4.94
C PHE A 11 -0.48 -5.16 3.79
N SER A 12 -1.05 -4.49 2.78
CA SER A 12 -1.62 -5.19 1.64
C SER A 12 -1.64 -4.35 0.36
N CYS A 13 -1.44 -5.05 -0.77
CA CYS A 13 -1.82 -4.61 -2.10
C CYS A 13 -3.02 -5.47 -2.52
N PRO A 14 -4.26 -5.01 -2.29
CA PRO A 14 -5.44 -5.83 -2.53
C PRO A 14 -5.70 -6.01 -4.03
N PRO A 15 -6.46 -7.04 -4.45
CA PRO A 15 -6.91 -7.15 -5.82
C PRO A 15 -7.77 -5.97 -6.23
N TYR A 16 -7.73 -5.61 -7.52
CA TYR A 16 -8.47 -4.47 -8.10
C TYR A 16 -9.78 -4.91 -8.75
N ALA A 17 -10.65 -5.58 -8.00
CA ALA A 17 -11.92 -6.11 -8.48
C ALA A 17 -11.72 -7.01 -9.73
N ASP A 18 -12.49 -6.77 -10.79
CA ASP A 18 -12.49 -7.51 -12.05
C ASP A 18 -11.36 -7.10 -13.04
N LEU A 19 -10.34 -6.37 -12.56
CA LEU A 19 -9.21 -5.98 -13.41
C LEU A 19 -8.32 -7.18 -13.73
N GLU A 20 -8.13 -8.07 -12.75
CA GLU A 20 -7.36 -9.30 -12.85
C GLU A 20 -8.13 -10.42 -12.17
N VAL A 21 -8.30 -11.55 -12.88
CA VAL A 21 -8.92 -12.77 -12.33
C VAL A 21 -7.81 -13.67 -11.83
N TYR A 22 -7.79 -13.97 -10.54
CA TYR A 22 -6.71 -14.76 -9.93
C TYR A 22 -7.01 -16.27 -9.91
N SER A 23 -8.28 -16.66 -9.83
CA SER A 23 -8.68 -18.07 -9.86
C SER A 23 -10.11 -18.25 -10.36
N ASN A 24 -10.49 -19.51 -10.60
CA ASN A 24 -11.86 -19.88 -10.94
C ASN A 24 -12.71 -20.22 -9.69
N ASP A 25 -12.19 -20.02 -8.47
CA ASP A 25 -12.94 -20.27 -7.25
C ASP A 25 -14.05 -19.21 -7.11
N PRO A 26 -15.32 -19.59 -6.90
CA PRO A 26 -16.41 -18.63 -6.72
C PRO A 26 -16.27 -17.77 -5.46
N ARG A 27 -15.39 -18.14 -4.53
CA ARG A 27 -15.05 -17.34 -3.33
C ARG A 27 -14.00 -16.27 -3.61
N ASP A 28 -13.35 -16.32 -4.76
CA ASP A 28 -12.37 -15.32 -5.16
C ASP A 28 -13.09 -14.00 -5.48
N ILE A 29 -12.76 -12.98 -4.72
CA ILE A 29 -13.41 -11.67 -4.85
C ILE A 29 -13.12 -10.99 -6.18
N SER A 30 -12.08 -11.40 -6.90
CA SER A 30 -11.77 -10.90 -8.25
C SER A 30 -12.79 -11.35 -9.30
N ASN A 31 -13.61 -12.36 -9.00
CA ASN A 31 -14.69 -12.85 -9.88
C ASN A 31 -16.03 -12.10 -9.66
N MET A 32 -16.10 -11.21 -8.66
CA MET A 32 -17.32 -10.51 -8.29
C MET A 32 -17.56 -9.28 -9.16
N ASP A 33 -18.82 -8.88 -9.33
CA ASP A 33 -19.09 -7.53 -9.81
C ASP A 33 -18.59 -6.49 -8.80
N TYR A 34 -18.46 -5.22 -9.23
CA TYR A 34 -17.81 -4.22 -8.39
C TYR A 34 -18.56 -3.93 -7.08
N ALA A 35 -19.88 -4.01 -7.07
CA ALA A 35 -20.66 -3.76 -5.86
C ALA A 35 -20.47 -4.91 -4.86
N GLN A 36 -20.55 -6.15 -5.33
CA GLN A 36 -20.28 -7.34 -4.53
C GLN A 36 -18.83 -7.37 -4.01
N PHE A 37 -17.88 -6.99 -4.88
CA PHE A 37 -16.48 -6.87 -4.51
C PHE A 37 -16.29 -5.88 -3.35
N ILE A 38 -16.84 -4.67 -3.44
CA ILE A 38 -16.71 -3.65 -2.38
C ILE A 38 -17.31 -4.13 -1.06
N GLU A 39 -18.44 -4.82 -1.08
CA GLU A 39 -19.03 -5.38 0.14
C GLU A 39 -18.16 -6.48 0.76
N ALA A 40 -17.61 -7.37 -0.05
CA ALA A 40 -16.66 -8.40 0.41
C ALA A 40 -15.36 -7.76 0.93
N TYR A 41 -14.83 -6.77 0.22
CA TYR A 41 -13.63 -6.01 0.56
C TYR A 41 -13.77 -5.29 1.91
N LYS A 42 -14.90 -4.59 2.13
CA LYS A 42 -15.21 -3.94 3.42
C LYS A 42 -15.29 -4.96 4.57
N ARG A 43 -15.86 -6.15 4.34
CA ARG A 43 -15.90 -7.22 5.35
C ARG A 43 -14.51 -7.73 5.70
N ILE A 44 -13.65 -7.94 4.70
CA ILE A 44 -12.26 -8.37 4.91
C ILE A 44 -11.49 -7.32 5.70
N ILE A 45 -11.60 -6.04 5.33
CA ILE A 45 -10.98 -4.93 6.06
C ILE A 45 -11.46 -4.89 7.50
N LYS A 46 -12.78 -5.00 7.73
CA LYS A 46 -13.35 -5.01 9.08
C LYS A 46 -12.79 -6.15 9.94
N GLN A 47 -12.69 -7.35 9.39
CA GLN A 47 -12.09 -8.49 10.10
C GLN A 47 -10.61 -8.28 10.37
N SER A 48 -9.86 -7.70 9.43
CA SER A 48 -8.44 -7.38 9.62
C SER A 48 -8.26 -6.31 10.69
N CYS A 49 -9.04 -5.23 10.65
CA CYS A 49 -9.01 -4.15 11.63
C CYS A 49 -9.36 -4.62 13.04
N SER A 50 -10.29 -5.57 13.19
CA SER A 50 -10.64 -6.10 14.52
C SER A 50 -9.46 -6.81 15.20
N ARG A 51 -8.51 -7.31 14.42
CA ARG A 51 -7.32 -8.03 14.88
C ARG A 51 -6.04 -7.19 14.90
N LEU A 52 -6.10 -5.97 14.38
CA LEU A 52 -5.01 -5.02 14.54
C LEU A 52 -5.01 -4.53 15.98
N LYS A 53 -3.87 -4.58 16.67
CA LYS A 53 -3.71 -4.01 18.00
C LYS A 53 -3.96 -2.50 17.99
N ASN A 54 -4.36 -1.92 19.12
CA ASN A 54 -4.40 -0.47 19.26
C ASN A 54 -2.99 0.12 19.11
N ASN A 55 -2.92 1.38 18.70
CA ASN A 55 -1.68 2.12 18.50
C ASN A 55 -0.77 1.45 17.46
N ARG A 56 -1.39 0.95 16.36
CA ARG A 56 -0.72 0.31 15.24
C ARG A 56 -1.28 0.80 13.91
N PHE A 57 -0.52 0.57 12.86
CA PHE A 57 -0.83 1.03 11.52
C PHE A 57 -1.39 -0.07 10.61
N ALA A 58 -2.30 0.35 9.71
CA ALA A 58 -2.66 -0.39 8.52
C ALA A 58 -2.22 0.41 7.29
N VAL A 59 -1.59 -0.26 6.34
CA VAL A 59 -1.05 0.34 5.12
C VAL A 59 -1.57 -0.40 3.91
N PHE A 60 -2.22 0.32 3.00
CA PHE A 60 -2.76 -0.25 1.77
C PHE A 60 -2.24 0.49 0.54
N VAL A 61 -1.67 -0.28 -0.40
CA VAL A 61 -1.25 0.25 -1.70
C VAL A 61 -2.37 0.03 -2.69
N VAL A 62 -3.00 1.12 -3.13
CA VAL A 62 -4.16 1.08 -4.01
C VAL A 62 -4.04 2.08 -5.16
N GLY A 63 -4.55 1.70 -6.33
CA GLY A 63 -4.65 2.57 -7.49
C GLY A 63 -6.10 2.83 -7.87
N ASP A 64 -6.33 3.88 -8.63
CA ASP A 64 -7.64 4.10 -9.23
C ASP A 64 -7.85 3.16 -10.41
N ILE A 65 -9.00 2.54 -10.45
CA ILE A 65 -9.45 1.64 -11.52
C ILE A 65 -10.62 2.24 -12.29
N ARG A 66 -10.73 1.84 -13.55
CA ARG A 66 -11.83 2.24 -14.44
C ARG A 66 -12.74 1.06 -14.71
N ASP A 67 -14.01 1.32 -14.89
CA ASP A 67 -14.97 0.36 -15.41
C ASP A 67 -14.78 0.12 -16.93
N LYS A 68 -15.57 -0.78 -17.49
CA LYS A 68 -15.55 -1.11 -18.93
C LYS A 68 -15.91 0.10 -19.82
N LYS A 69 -16.63 1.10 -19.29
CA LYS A 69 -16.94 2.35 -19.98
C LYS A 69 -15.82 3.38 -19.85
N GLY A 70 -14.81 3.11 -19.01
CA GLY A 70 -13.67 3.98 -18.78
C GLY A 70 -13.86 5.04 -17.69
N ILE A 71 -14.90 4.91 -16.88
CA ILE A 71 -15.20 5.80 -15.75
C ILE A 71 -14.49 5.28 -14.50
N TYR A 72 -13.90 6.17 -13.70
CA TYR A 72 -13.27 5.80 -12.44
C TYR A 72 -14.29 5.25 -11.43
N ARG A 73 -13.94 4.15 -10.78
CA ARG A 73 -14.75 3.47 -9.76
C ARG A 73 -14.58 4.01 -8.35
N ASN A 74 -13.74 5.02 -8.16
CA ASN A 74 -13.49 5.66 -6.87
C ASN A 74 -12.92 4.70 -5.80
N PHE A 75 -12.12 3.71 -6.21
CA PHE A 75 -11.64 2.63 -5.37
C PHE A 75 -10.77 3.12 -4.20
N VAL A 76 -9.97 4.17 -4.41
CA VAL A 76 -9.16 4.81 -3.35
C VAL A 76 -10.08 5.35 -2.24
N SER A 77 -11.15 6.07 -2.59
CA SER A 77 -12.12 6.58 -1.59
C SER A 77 -12.85 5.46 -0.86
N HIS A 78 -13.27 4.42 -1.57
CA HIS A 78 -13.92 3.25 -0.94
C HIS A 78 -12.99 2.53 0.03
N THR A 79 -11.68 2.52 -0.23
CA THR A 79 -10.69 1.97 0.71
C THR A 79 -10.60 2.86 1.96
N ILE A 80 -10.53 4.18 1.78
CA ILE A 80 -10.51 5.13 2.91
C ILE A 80 -11.78 4.97 3.77
N GLU A 81 -12.96 4.94 3.13
CA GLU A 81 -14.24 4.73 3.81
C GLU A 81 -14.29 3.40 4.59
N ALA A 82 -13.73 2.32 4.01
CA ALA A 82 -13.71 1.01 4.65
C ALA A 82 -12.93 1.02 5.97
N PHE A 83 -11.76 1.66 5.99
CA PHE A 83 -10.93 1.76 7.19
C PHE A 83 -11.49 2.76 8.21
N THR A 84 -11.92 3.94 7.77
CA THR A 84 -12.51 4.94 8.68
C THR A 84 -13.84 4.46 9.27
N GLY A 85 -14.62 3.71 8.50
CA GLY A 85 -15.81 3.02 8.99
C GLY A 85 -15.55 1.92 10.02
N CYS A 86 -14.30 1.45 10.12
CA CYS A 86 -13.84 0.55 11.19
C CYS A 86 -13.22 1.28 12.40
N GLY A 87 -13.29 2.61 12.43
CA GLY A 87 -12.76 3.44 13.52
C GLY A 87 -11.27 3.72 13.44
N LEU A 88 -10.60 3.48 12.30
CA LEU A 88 -9.23 3.91 12.09
C LEU A 88 -9.19 5.35 11.56
N HIS A 89 -8.15 6.07 11.91
CA HIS A 89 -7.89 7.40 11.39
C HIS A 89 -7.08 7.32 10.09
N TYR A 90 -7.53 8.00 9.04
CA TYR A 90 -6.75 8.19 7.83
C TYR A 90 -5.59 9.15 8.16
N TYR A 91 -4.39 8.60 8.32
CA TYR A 91 -3.28 9.29 8.95
C TYR A 91 -2.31 9.90 7.94
N ASN A 92 -1.97 9.12 6.89
CA ASN A 92 -1.00 9.57 5.90
C ASN A 92 -1.33 9.06 4.50
N SER A 93 -0.87 9.79 3.47
CA SER A 93 -0.97 9.40 2.08
C SER A 93 0.33 9.66 1.37
N LEU A 94 0.84 8.63 0.70
CA LEU A 94 2.06 8.74 -0.09
C LEU A 94 1.78 8.33 -1.53
N ILE A 95 2.62 8.79 -2.42
CA ILE A 95 2.56 8.46 -3.83
C ILE A 95 3.69 7.48 -4.16
N LEU A 96 3.32 6.26 -4.52
CA LEU A 96 4.24 5.28 -5.07
C LEU A 96 4.33 5.52 -6.59
N VAL A 97 5.46 6.04 -7.05
CA VAL A 97 5.69 6.31 -8.47
C VAL A 97 6.18 5.04 -9.15
N ASN A 98 5.47 4.61 -10.18
CA ASN A 98 5.86 3.47 -11.00
C ASN A 98 6.78 3.90 -12.16
N GLN A 99 7.65 3.01 -12.61
CA GLN A 99 8.49 3.28 -13.76
C GLN A 99 7.65 3.54 -15.03
N ILE A 100 8.04 4.54 -15.80
CA ILE A 100 7.30 4.99 -16.98
C ILE A 100 7.40 4.00 -18.16
N THR A 101 8.40 3.17 -18.21
CA THR A 101 8.71 2.13 -19.22
C THR A 101 7.87 2.20 -20.53
N SER A 102 6.88 1.32 -20.66
CA SER A 102 6.01 1.22 -21.86
C SER A 102 4.80 2.16 -21.83
N LEU A 103 4.66 3.02 -20.82
CA LEU A 103 3.46 3.86 -20.65
C LEU A 103 3.26 4.81 -21.82
N ALA A 104 4.32 5.46 -22.31
CA ALA A 104 4.25 6.42 -23.41
C ALA A 104 3.60 5.80 -24.66
N ILE A 105 3.96 4.55 -24.99
CA ILE A 105 3.42 3.84 -26.16
C ILE A 105 1.94 3.50 -25.93
N ARG A 106 1.60 3.00 -24.77
CA ARG A 106 0.21 2.61 -24.43
C ARG A 106 -0.72 3.82 -24.37
N VAL A 107 -0.25 4.91 -23.75
CA VAL A 107 -1.04 6.14 -23.57
C VAL A 107 -1.33 6.81 -24.90
N ARG A 108 -0.38 6.88 -25.84
CA ARG A 108 -0.60 7.49 -27.15
C ARG A 108 -1.80 6.88 -27.87
N ARG A 109 -1.89 5.54 -27.90
CA ARG A 109 -3.03 4.84 -28.52
C ARG A 109 -4.34 5.10 -27.79
N GLN A 110 -4.33 5.05 -26.46
CA GLN A 110 -5.52 5.31 -25.66
C GLN A 110 -5.98 6.75 -25.74
N PHE A 111 -5.05 7.72 -25.73
CA PHE A 111 -5.40 9.13 -25.82
C PHE A 111 -6.04 9.48 -27.16
N ASN A 112 -5.52 8.96 -28.27
CA ASN A 112 -6.10 9.21 -29.60
C ASN A 112 -7.53 8.65 -29.72
N GLY A 113 -7.80 7.46 -29.17
CA GLY A 113 -9.12 6.82 -29.25
C GLY A 113 -10.13 7.30 -28.21
N THR A 114 -9.71 7.54 -26.99
CA THR A 114 -10.63 7.74 -25.85
C THR A 114 -10.31 8.95 -24.98
N ARG A 115 -9.27 9.72 -25.30
CA ARG A 115 -8.77 10.88 -24.54
C ARG A 115 -8.37 10.54 -23.10
N LYS A 116 -8.07 9.28 -22.81
CA LYS A 116 -7.58 8.85 -21.48
C LYS A 116 -6.11 9.17 -21.35
N VAL A 117 -5.75 9.80 -20.24
CA VAL A 117 -4.36 10.03 -19.85
C VAL A 117 -3.84 8.86 -19.01
N GLY A 118 -2.54 8.61 -19.08
CA GLY A 118 -1.88 7.59 -18.27
C GLY A 118 -1.65 8.06 -16.84
N LYS A 119 -1.63 7.11 -15.93
CA LYS A 119 -1.29 7.28 -14.52
C LYS A 119 -0.06 6.45 -14.21
N VAL A 120 0.93 7.04 -13.54
CA VAL A 120 2.23 6.42 -13.22
C VAL A 120 2.42 6.25 -11.72
N HIS A 121 1.34 6.25 -10.95
CA HIS A 121 1.44 6.13 -9.51
C HIS A 121 0.30 5.30 -8.93
N GLN A 122 0.56 4.77 -7.75
CA GLN A 122 -0.41 4.21 -6.82
C GLN A 122 -0.42 5.06 -5.56
N ASN A 123 -1.47 4.93 -4.75
CA ASN A 123 -1.58 5.61 -3.47
C ASN A 123 -1.23 4.62 -2.36
N VAL A 124 -0.32 5.00 -1.48
CA VAL A 124 -0.05 4.28 -0.24
C VAL A 124 -0.84 4.97 0.86
N LEU A 125 -1.94 4.33 1.28
CA LEU A 125 -2.84 4.85 2.29
C LEU A 125 -2.44 4.30 3.64
N VAL A 126 -2.19 5.18 4.60
CA VAL A 126 -1.78 4.80 5.97
C VAL A 126 -2.89 5.16 6.94
N PHE A 127 -3.31 4.19 7.72
CA PHE A 127 -4.35 4.33 8.74
C PHE A 127 -3.77 4.00 10.11
N CYS A 128 -4.19 4.75 11.13
CA CYS A 128 -3.83 4.54 12.52
C CYS A 128 -5.05 4.04 13.31
N LYS A 129 -4.87 2.98 14.10
CA LYS A 129 -5.88 2.50 15.05
C LYS A 129 -5.55 2.98 16.45
N GLY A 130 -6.50 3.67 17.11
CA GLY A 130 -6.31 4.23 18.44
C GLY A 130 -5.84 5.69 18.44
N SER A 131 -5.19 6.14 19.50
CA SER A 131 -4.63 7.50 19.59
C SER A 131 -3.41 7.65 18.68
N VAL A 132 -3.36 8.77 17.95
CA VAL A 132 -2.22 9.09 17.09
C VAL A 132 -0.97 9.35 17.94
N GLU A 133 -1.11 10.08 19.05
CA GLU A 133 -0.02 10.37 19.97
C GLU A 133 0.57 9.09 20.54
N GLU A 134 -0.26 8.22 21.12
CA GLU A 134 0.18 6.94 21.67
C GLU A 134 0.78 6.02 20.61
N THR A 135 0.29 6.09 19.37
CA THR A 135 0.84 5.32 18.26
C THR A 135 2.26 5.78 17.95
N ILE A 136 2.49 7.07 17.87
CA ILE A 136 3.82 7.65 17.62
C ILE A 136 4.78 7.27 18.73
N ASP A 137 4.37 7.38 19.99
CA ASP A 137 5.20 7.07 21.16
C ASP A 137 5.51 5.57 21.29
N SER A 138 4.61 4.70 20.79
CA SER A 138 4.80 3.24 20.81
C SER A 138 5.75 2.71 19.73
N PHE A 139 6.13 3.55 18.76
CA PHE A 139 7.15 3.23 17.77
C PHE A 139 8.53 3.45 18.37
N GLU A 140 9.01 2.45 19.11
CA GLU A 140 10.36 2.45 19.61
C GLU A 140 11.36 2.36 18.45
N GLU A 141 12.47 3.07 18.62
CA GLU A 141 13.63 3.10 17.70
C GLU A 141 14.10 1.70 17.26
N LEU A 142 13.93 0.71 18.14
CA LEU A 142 14.27 -0.69 17.90
C LEU A 142 13.42 -1.34 16.78
N GLN A 143 12.16 -0.95 16.62
CA GLN A 143 11.28 -1.50 15.56
C GLN A 143 11.65 -0.94 14.18
N VAL A 144 12.05 0.32 14.11
CA VAL A 144 12.54 0.94 12.88
C VAL A 144 13.87 0.28 12.46
N LYS A 145 14.80 0.08 13.39
CA LYS A 145 16.07 -0.64 13.12
C LYS A 145 15.83 -2.05 12.60
N LYS A 146 14.95 -2.83 13.25
CA LYS A 146 14.60 -4.18 12.79
C LYS A 146 13.93 -4.18 11.41
N ALA A 147 13.04 -3.24 11.14
CA ALA A 147 12.40 -3.12 9.82
C ALA A 147 13.44 -2.80 8.73
N LEU A 148 14.39 -1.90 9.02
CA LEU A 148 15.50 -1.57 8.11
C LEU A 148 16.46 -2.76 7.90
N GLU A 149 16.78 -3.52 8.94
CA GLU A 149 17.59 -4.73 8.82
C GLU A 149 16.93 -5.79 7.93
N ILE A 150 15.62 -6.04 8.14
CA ILE A 150 14.84 -6.97 7.31
C ILE A 150 14.78 -6.48 5.87
N PHE A 151 14.58 -5.19 5.67
CA PHE A 151 14.53 -4.56 4.36
C PHE A 151 15.88 -4.67 3.63
N ASN A 152 16.98 -4.29 4.27
CA ASN A 152 18.32 -4.39 3.67
C ASN A 152 18.66 -5.84 3.31
N LYS A 153 18.32 -6.79 4.19
CA LYS A 153 18.53 -8.22 3.96
C LYS A 153 17.67 -8.77 2.80
N SER A 154 16.47 -8.24 2.59
CA SER A 154 15.62 -8.60 1.45
C SER A 154 16.14 -8.05 0.13
N ARG A 155 16.75 -6.86 0.13
CA ARG A 155 17.39 -6.26 -1.06
C ARG A 155 18.63 -7.02 -1.54
N GLU A 156 19.42 -7.58 -0.62
CA GLU A 156 20.60 -8.41 -0.97
C GLU A 156 20.21 -9.66 -1.78
N ASN A 157 18.97 -10.13 -1.68
CA ASN A 157 18.48 -11.35 -2.31
C ASN A 157 17.52 -11.12 -3.48
N SER A 158 17.20 -9.89 -3.85
CA SER A 158 16.24 -9.60 -4.93
C SER A 158 16.78 -8.56 -5.92
N ASN A 159 16.76 -8.92 -7.20
CA ASN A 159 16.97 -7.99 -8.32
C ASN A 159 15.73 -7.10 -8.58
N LEU A 160 14.90 -6.85 -7.58
CA LEU A 160 13.68 -6.07 -7.69
C LEU A 160 14.00 -4.62 -7.30
N HIS A 161 13.90 -3.75 -8.28
CA HIS A 161 13.95 -2.28 -8.10
C HIS A 161 12.57 -1.78 -7.64
N ASP A 162 12.19 -2.11 -6.41
CA ASP A 162 11.02 -1.49 -5.77
C ASP A 162 11.52 -0.39 -4.83
N ASP A 163 11.08 0.84 -5.08
CA ASP A 163 11.36 1.96 -4.19
C ASP A 163 10.61 1.76 -2.87
N VAL A 164 11.36 1.55 -1.78
CA VAL A 164 10.79 1.49 -0.44
C VAL A 164 10.95 2.85 0.22
N LEU A 165 9.83 3.40 0.64
CA LEU A 165 9.79 4.65 1.37
C LEU A 165 10.06 4.36 2.86
N VAL A 166 11.16 4.88 3.37
CA VAL A 166 11.53 4.78 4.79
C VAL A 166 11.08 6.06 5.49
N PHE A 167 10.32 5.89 6.58
CA PHE A 167 9.90 7.00 7.44
C PHE A 167 10.84 7.13 8.62
N TYR A 168 11.42 8.30 8.79
CA TYR A 168 12.29 8.64 9.91
C TYR A 168 11.60 9.64 10.84
N LYS A 169 11.54 9.31 12.15
CA LYS A 169 11.11 10.23 13.21
C LYS A 169 12.37 10.79 13.89
N GLY A 170 12.78 12.00 13.52
CA GLY A 170 13.94 12.67 14.09
C GLY A 170 14.30 13.92 13.30
N ASP A 171 15.33 14.65 13.75
CA ASP A 171 15.86 15.75 12.96
C ASP A 171 16.61 15.19 11.75
N PRO A 172 16.22 15.53 10.51
CA PRO A 172 16.88 15.05 9.30
C PRO A 172 18.41 15.31 9.27
N LYS A 173 18.89 16.27 10.06
CA LYS A 173 20.32 16.57 10.18
C LYS A 173 21.09 15.48 10.94
N ASN A 174 20.40 14.71 11.78
CA ASN A 174 21.00 13.68 12.64
C ASN A 174 20.84 12.27 12.06
N ILE A 175 20.26 12.12 10.88
CA ILE A 175 20.05 10.81 10.22
C ILE A 175 21.33 9.97 10.19
N LYS A 176 22.48 10.59 9.89
CA LYS A 176 23.77 9.88 9.85
C LYS A 176 24.25 9.39 11.22
N GLU A 177 23.96 10.14 12.28
CA GLU A 177 24.32 9.78 13.65
C GLU A 177 23.43 8.66 14.19
N ASP A 178 22.12 8.72 13.83
CA ASP A 178 21.14 7.75 14.29
C ASP A 178 21.19 6.40 13.55
N PHE A 179 21.57 6.41 12.28
CA PHE A 179 21.58 5.19 11.43
C PHE A 179 22.96 4.77 10.88
N GLY A 180 24.02 5.57 11.14
CA GLY A 180 25.34 5.35 10.59
C GLY A 180 25.44 5.78 9.10
N GLU A 181 26.58 5.51 8.48
CA GLU A 181 26.75 5.80 7.05
C GLU A 181 25.95 4.81 6.21
N LEU A 182 25.00 5.33 5.45
CA LEU A 182 24.32 4.59 4.38
C LEU A 182 25.31 4.43 3.22
N HIS A 183 25.91 3.26 3.08
CA HIS A 183 26.64 2.91 1.86
C HIS A 183 25.62 2.63 0.74
N ILE A 184 25.32 3.65 -0.03
CA ILE A 184 24.67 3.46 -1.33
C ILE A 184 25.82 3.11 -2.28
N SER A 185 25.87 1.87 -2.75
CA SER A 185 26.83 1.50 -3.80
C SER A 185 26.43 2.22 -5.08
N ASP A 186 27.31 3.06 -5.62
CA ASP A 186 27.13 3.79 -6.89
C ASP A 186 27.23 2.89 -8.14
N GLU A 187 27.25 1.58 -7.97
CA GLU A 187 27.29 0.64 -9.09
C GLU A 187 25.86 0.37 -9.60
N LEU A 188 25.44 1.20 -10.56
CA LEU A 188 24.35 0.82 -11.47
C LEU A 188 24.86 -0.29 -12.38
N PRO A 189 24.22 -1.46 -12.45
CA PRO A 189 24.56 -2.46 -13.46
C PRO A 189 24.29 -1.90 -14.85
N GLN A 190 25.30 -2.03 -15.76
CA GLN A 190 25.21 -1.67 -17.17
C GLN A 190 24.18 -2.53 -17.91
#